data_d7ac1fcd7a0bff04cf3578a1d44bbca2
#
_entry.id   d7ac1fcd7a0bff04cf3578a1d44bbca2
#
_cell.length_a   1.000
_cell.length_b   1.000
_cell.length_c   1.000
_cell.angle_alpha   90.00
_cell.angle_beta   90.00
_cell.angle_gamma   90.00
#
_symmetry.space_group_name_H-M   'P 1'
#
loop_
_entity.id
_entity.type
_entity.pdbx_description
1 polymer ?
#
loop_
_entity_poly.entity_id
_entity_poly.type
_entity_poly.pdbx_seq_one_letter_code
_entity_poly.pdbx_strand_id
1 'polypeptide(L)'
;FGTFQREEEEPVYGITTPLSRWDPLTANFHYWGDLFRLAAQARTWGDKLRVFMKPPGWRPAYLGGYAGPVGKDRHTYRKFDTRVPAAVGGYVAMQFTLLLVVTTFFLFRQGDLGATRQWATAALIVVWVMNMGLLMEGRRWAAGAEVLRMAGLSMLLWFSSDLLSGVATLVVNTSVTLVSMVLLWNADRAMASTPMNSTVTRAD
;
A
#
# COMPACT_ATOMS: atom_id res chain seq x y z
N PHE A 1 9.77 33.69 -22.93
CA PHE A 1 10.16 32.33 -22.49
C PHE A 1 10.93 31.66 -23.64
N GLY A 2 12.21 31.67 -23.69
CA GLY A 2 13.05 31.09 -24.74
C GLY A 2 14.16 30.23 -24.18
N THR A 3 13.94 29.60 -23.05
CA THR A 3 14.93 28.84 -22.30
C THR A 3 14.77 27.31 -22.46
N PHE A 4 14.02 26.87 -23.47
CA PHE A 4 13.88 25.45 -23.72
C PHE A 4 15.17 24.95 -24.38
N GLN A 5 16.04 24.32 -23.60
CA GLN A 5 17.19 23.59 -24.13
C GLN A 5 16.69 22.23 -24.59
N ARG A 6 17.05 21.85 -25.82
CA ARG A 6 16.71 20.52 -26.35
C ARG A 6 17.43 19.46 -25.51
N GLU A 7 16.69 18.45 -25.02
CA GLU A 7 17.30 17.32 -24.34
C GLU A 7 18.24 16.58 -25.30
N GLU A 8 19.51 16.52 -24.94
CA GLU A 8 20.52 15.75 -25.69
C GLU A 8 20.57 14.29 -25.22
N GLU A 9 20.19 14.06 -23.95
CA GLU A 9 20.13 12.73 -23.33
C GLU A 9 18.70 12.50 -22.81
N GLU A 10 18.16 11.32 -23.08
CA GLU A 10 16.83 10.95 -22.62
C GLU A 10 16.86 10.69 -21.08
N PRO A 11 16.15 11.47 -20.26
CA PRO A 11 16.22 11.38 -18.83
C PRO A 11 15.60 10.07 -18.30
N VAL A 12 16.23 9.49 -17.29
CA VAL A 12 15.68 8.35 -16.55
C VAL A 12 14.87 8.87 -15.37
N TYR A 13 13.56 8.90 -15.52
CA TYR A 13 12.65 9.34 -14.47
C TYR A 13 12.52 8.28 -13.36
N GLY A 14 12.29 8.75 -12.15
CA GLY A 14 11.99 7.92 -10.98
C GLY A 14 12.82 8.29 -9.75
N ILE A 15 12.48 7.65 -8.63
CA ILE A 15 13.22 7.82 -7.37
C ILE A 15 14.53 7.06 -7.41
N THR A 16 15.56 7.55 -6.71
CA THR A 16 16.90 6.94 -6.68
C THR A 16 16.89 5.51 -6.16
N THR A 17 16.05 5.20 -5.17
CA THR A 17 15.83 3.84 -4.67
C THR A 17 14.46 3.37 -5.13
N PRO A 18 14.38 2.44 -6.12
CA PRO A 18 13.08 1.96 -6.61
C PRO A 18 12.29 1.28 -5.50
N LEU A 19 10.99 1.60 -5.43
CA LEU A 19 10.09 0.86 -4.58
C LEU A 19 9.79 -0.51 -5.19
N SER A 20 9.95 -1.56 -4.39
CA SER A 20 9.60 -2.94 -4.76
C SER A 20 8.36 -3.41 -4.03
N ARG A 21 7.34 -2.53 -3.96
CA ARG A 21 6.10 -2.79 -3.24
C ARG A 21 4.92 -2.11 -3.91
N TRP A 22 3.74 -2.74 -3.77
CA TRP A 22 2.46 -2.18 -4.19
C TRP A 22 1.65 -1.60 -3.02
N ASP A 23 1.99 -1.97 -1.77
CA ASP A 23 1.26 -1.43 -0.63
C ASP A 23 1.60 0.06 -0.40
N PRO A 24 0.58 0.93 -0.33
CA PRO A 24 0.78 2.37 -0.29
C PRO A 24 1.34 2.86 1.05
N LEU A 25 1.14 2.16 2.16
CA LEU A 25 1.72 2.56 3.44
C LEU A 25 3.23 2.40 3.41
N THR A 26 3.73 1.23 3.03
CA THR A 26 5.18 1.04 2.90
C THR A 26 5.75 2.00 1.85
N ALA A 27 5.04 2.24 0.74
CA ALA A 27 5.48 3.19 -0.28
C ALA A 27 5.65 4.62 0.27
N ASN A 28 4.78 5.06 1.17
CA ASN A 28 4.87 6.40 1.76
C ASN A 28 5.79 6.47 2.98
N PHE A 29 5.90 5.40 3.75
CA PHE A 29 6.62 5.41 5.02
C PHE A 29 8.01 4.74 4.99
N HIS A 30 8.43 4.11 3.88
CA HIS A 30 9.74 3.43 3.82
C HIS A 30 10.90 4.37 4.12
N TYR A 31 10.85 5.62 3.63
CA TYR A 31 11.88 6.61 3.86
C TYR A 31 12.00 6.99 5.35
N TRP A 32 10.88 7.06 6.06
CA TRP A 32 10.89 7.25 7.51
C TRP A 32 11.56 6.10 8.25
N GLY A 33 11.32 4.86 7.78
CA GLY A 33 12.02 3.68 8.31
C GLY A 33 13.54 3.78 8.13
N ASP A 34 14.00 4.27 6.98
CA ASP A 34 15.43 4.49 6.72
C ASP A 34 16.02 5.61 7.58
N LEU A 35 15.28 6.71 7.79
CA LEU A 35 15.67 7.78 8.70
C LEU A 35 15.78 7.28 10.15
N PHE A 36 14.80 6.53 10.65
CA PHE A 36 14.86 5.94 11.99
C PHE A 36 16.03 4.97 12.14
N ARG A 37 16.30 4.14 11.13
CA ARG A 37 17.46 3.23 11.12
C ARG A 37 18.77 4.00 11.16
N LEU A 38 18.91 5.06 10.35
CA LEU A 38 20.08 5.93 10.35
C LEU A 38 20.26 6.65 11.71
N ALA A 39 19.16 7.17 12.29
CA ALA A 39 19.17 7.79 13.61
C ALA A 39 19.57 6.80 14.71
N ALA A 40 19.14 5.53 14.62
CA ALA A 40 19.56 4.49 15.56
C ALA A 40 21.07 4.22 15.51
N GLN A 41 21.70 4.31 14.32
CA GLN A 41 23.14 4.14 14.12
C GLN A 41 23.94 5.36 14.60
N ALA A 42 23.32 6.53 14.75
CA ALA A 42 24.00 7.73 15.19
C ALA A 42 24.44 7.63 16.66
N ARG A 43 25.69 8.03 16.94
CA ARG A 43 26.33 7.91 18.24
C ARG A 43 25.80 8.93 19.26
N THR A 44 25.50 10.15 18.79
CA THR A 44 25.08 11.25 19.68
C THR A 44 23.61 11.59 19.48
N TRP A 45 22.96 12.05 20.54
CA TRP A 45 21.56 12.52 20.45
C TRP A 45 21.41 13.71 19.49
N GLY A 46 22.44 14.60 19.41
CA GLY A 46 22.45 15.69 18.45
C GLY A 46 22.43 15.20 17.01
N ASP A 47 23.18 14.14 16.67
CA ASP A 47 23.21 13.58 15.33
C ASP A 47 21.92 12.81 15.02
N LYS A 48 21.30 12.15 16.01
CA LYS A 48 19.96 11.53 15.85
C LYS A 48 18.92 12.54 15.42
N LEU A 49 18.89 13.73 16.03
CA LEU A 49 17.97 14.81 15.65
C LEU A 49 18.34 15.41 14.29
N ARG A 50 19.63 15.60 14.00
CA ARG A 50 20.10 16.14 12.73
C ARG A 50 19.70 15.29 11.53
N VAL A 51 19.60 13.97 11.67
CA VAL A 51 19.11 13.06 10.60
C VAL A 51 17.73 13.50 10.07
N PHE A 52 16.86 14.00 10.94
CA PHE A 52 15.51 14.45 10.54
C PHE A 52 15.46 15.90 10.07
N MET A 53 16.46 16.72 10.42
CA MET A 53 16.45 18.16 10.16
C MET A 53 17.39 18.58 9.02
N LYS A 54 18.35 17.76 8.67
CA LYS A 54 19.33 18.02 7.59
C LYS A 54 18.78 17.61 6.22
N PRO A 55 19.32 18.15 5.13
CA PRO A 55 18.91 17.78 3.78
C PRO A 55 18.97 16.26 3.54
N PRO A 56 18.13 15.73 2.64
CA PRO A 56 18.16 14.32 2.25
C PRO A 56 19.57 13.88 1.84
N GLY A 57 19.98 12.67 2.27
CA GLY A 57 21.32 12.14 2.03
C GLY A 57 22.37 12.56 3.04
N TRP A 58 22.05 13.45 3.99
CA TRP A 58 22.97 13.77 5.06
C TRP A 58 23.18 12.59 6.02
N ARG A 59 24.44 12.33 6.35
CA ARG A 59 24.86 11.37 7.37
C ARG A 59 25.99 11.99 8.20
N PRO A 60 26.13 11.62 9.47
CA PRO A 60 27.33 11.99 10.23
C PRO A 60 28.60 11.55 9.52
N ALA A 61 29.71 12.30 9.66
CA ALA A 61 30.96 12.00 8.98
C ALA A 61 31.47 10.58 9.23
N TYR A 62 31.29 10.07 10.45
CA TYR A 62 31.66 8.70 10.83
C TYR A 62 30.75 7.60 10.21
N LEU A 63 29.63 7.96 9.60
CA LEU A 63 28.73 7.08 8.83
C LEU A 63 28.83 7.35 7.31
N GLY A 64 29.92 7.98 6.85
CA GLY A 64 30.20 8.22 5.44
C GLY A 64 29.85 9.61 4.92
N GLY A 65 29.35 10.53 5.75
CA GLY A 65 29.06 11.90 5.33
C GLY A 65 27.88 12.02 4.37
N TYR A 66 27.83 13.13 3.60
CA TYR A 66 26.77 13.38 2.63
C TYR A 66 26.83 12.37 1.47
N ALA A 67 25.78 11.61 1.29
CA ALA A 67 25.61 10.75 0.13
C ALA A 67 24.72 11.48 -0.89
N GLY A 68 25.32 11.93 -1.97
CA GLY A 68 24.60 12.51 -3.11
C GLY A 68 23.65 11.49 -3.75
N PRO A 69 22.70 11.94 -4.59
CA PRO A 69 21.81 11.05 -5.32
C PRO A 69 22.66 10.15 -6.25
N VAL A 70 22.44 8.85 -6.17
CA VAL A 70 23.06 7.90 -7.09
C VAL A 70 22.29 7.94 -8.40
N GLY A 71 22.97 8.29 -9.50
CA GLY A 71 22.38 8.25 -10.85
C GLY A 71 21.91 6.82 -11.18
N LYS A 72 20.76 6.72 -11.87
CA LYS A 72 20.27 5.43 -12.37
C LYS A 72 20.79 5.20 -13.78
N ASP A 73 21.37 4.03 -13.99
CA ASP A 73 21.66 3.56 -15.33
C ASP A 73 20.37 3.01 -15.99
N ARG A 74 20.06 3.55 -17.16
CA ARG A 74 18.90 3.14 -17.97
C ARG A 74 18.94 1.65 -18.33
N HIS A 75 20.10 1.11 -18.55
CA HIS A 75 20.27 -0.28 -18.98
C HIS A 75 20.04 -1.29 -17.87
N THR A 76 20.24 -0.87 -16.62
CA THR A 76 20.07 -1.72 -15.43
C THR A 76 18.73 -1.49 -14.73
N TYR A 77 18.01 -0.38 -15.07
CA TYR A 77 16.73 -0.08 -14.44
C TYR A 77 15.65 -1.04 -14.92
N ARG A 78 15.09 -1.80 -13.98
CA ARG A 78 13.89 -2.61 -14.20
C ARG A 78 12.74 -2.06 -13.37
N LYS A 79 11.62 -1.81 -14.04
CA LYS A 79 10.36 -1.44 -13.37
C LYS A 79 9.91 -2.61 -12.49
N PHE A 80 9.54 -2.29 -11.24
CA PHE A 80 8.91 -3.29 -10.38
C PHE A 80 7.58 -3.74 -10.99
N ASP A 81 7.43 -5.03 -11.16
CA ASP A 81 6.20 -5.66 -11.63
C ASP A 81 6.07 -7.04 -10.96
N THR A 82 4.84 -7.38 -10.61
CA THR A 82 4.50 -8.67 -10.02
C THR A 82 3.50 -9.37 -10.91
N ARG A 83 3.85 -10.57 -11.34
CA ARG A 83 2.93 -11.41 -12.12
C ARG A 83 2.02 -12.16 -11.17
N VAL A 84 0.80 -11.66 -11.02
CA VAL A 84 -0.25 -12.36 -10.28
C VAL A 84 -1.24 -13.01 -11.25
N PRO A 85 -1.88 -14.13 -10.86
CA PRO A 85 -2.94 -14.75 -11.66
C PRO A 85 -4.07 -13.76 -11.97
N ALA A 86 -4.68 -13.87 -13.16
CA ALA A 86 -5.79 -13.01 -13.57
C ALA A 86 -6.96 -13.02 -12.56
N ALA A 87 -7.19 -14.15 -11.88
CA ALA A 87 -8.20 -14.26 -10.84
C ALA A 87 -7.93 -13.30 -9.66
N VAL A 88 -6.65 -13.12 -9.26
CA VAL A 88 -6.26 -12.16 -8.21
C VAL A 88 -6.49 -10.73 -8.70
N GLY A 89 -6.09 -10.42 -9.94
CA GLY A 89 -6.32 -9.11 -10.54
C GLY A 89 -7.80 -8.76 -10.61
N GLY A 90 -8.64 -9.70 -11.06
CA GLY A 90 -10.09 -9.54 -11.09
C GLY A 90 -10.70 -9.33 -9.71
N TYR A 91 -10.25 -10.10 -8.70
CA TYR A 91 -10.66 -9.91 -7.32
C TYR A 91 -10.31 -8.51 -6.80
N VAL A 92 -9.06 -8.10 -6.99
CA VAL A 92 -8.58 -6.77 -6.55
C VAL A 92 -9.35 -5.64 -7.26
N ALA A 93 -9.64 -5.77 -8.55
CA ALA A 93 -10.44 -4.77 -9.29
C ALA A 93 -11.86 -4.64 -8.72
N MET A 94 -12.52 -5.77 -8.41
CA MET A 94 -13.83 -5.76 -7.74
C MET A 94 -13.75 -5.11 -6.36
N GLN A 95 -12.76 -5.46 -5.55
CA GLN A 95 -12.56 -4.89 -4.21
C GLN A 95 -12.26 -3.39 -4.28
N PHE A 96 -11.52 -2.94 -5.28
CA PHE A 96 -11.27 -1.52 -5.52
C PHE A 96 -12.56 -0.76 -5.83
N THR A 97 -13.43 -1.33 -6.66
CA THR A 97 -14.73 -0.73 -6.96
C THR A 97 -15.59 -0.60 -5.71
N LEU A 98 -15.65 -1.67 -4.88
CA LEU A 98 -16.36 -1.62 -3.59
C LEU A 98 -15.77 -0.59 -2.65
N LEU A 99 -14.44 -0.49 -2.59
CA LEU A 99 -13.74 0.51 -1.78
C LEU A 99 -14.11 1.94 -2.20
N LEU A 100 -14.17 2.22 -3.51
CA LEU A 100 -14.60 3.53 -4.02
C LEU A 100 -16.02 3.87 -3.57
N VAL A 101 -16.95 2.91 -3.66
CA VAL A 101 -18.34 3.09 -3.21
C VAL A 101 -18.38 3.38 -1.71
N VAL A 102 -17.70 2.57 -0.89
CA VAL A 102 -17.67 2.74 0.57
C VAL A 102 -17.03 4.08 0.95
N THR A 103 -15.91 4.44 0.31
CA THR A 103 -15.22 5.72 0.57
C THR A 103 -16.10 6.90 0.19
N THR A 104 -16.78 6.84 -0.94
CA THR A 104 -17.71 7.89 -1.38
C THR A 104 -18.84 8.07 -0.36
N PHE A 105 -19.47 6.98 0.05
CA PHE A 105 -20.50 7.01 1.10
C PHE A 105 -19.98 7.58 2.40
N PHE A 106 -18.79 7.16 2.83
CA PHE A 106 -18.15 7.68 4.02
C PHE A 106 -17.93 9.19 3.95
N LEU A 107 -17.40 9.69 2.84
CA LEU A 107 -17.14 11.13 2.67
C LEU A 107 -18.43 11.97 2.71
N PHE A 108 -19.51 11.48 2.12
CA PHE A 108 -20.80 12.19 2.16
C PHE A 108 -21.50 12.14 3.53
N ARG A 109 -21.27 11.08 4.31
CA ARG A 109 -21.98 10.85 5.57
C ARG A 109 -21.10 11.02 6.82
N GLN A 110 -19.83 11.36 6.67
CA GLN A 110 -18.90 11.48 7.81
C GLN A 110 -19.38 12.48 8.87
N GLY A 111 -20.05 13.56 8.46
CA GLY A 111 -20.57 14.56 9.40
C GLY A 111 -21.68 14.02 10.33
N ASP A 112 -22.39 12.99 9.89
CA ASP A 112 -23.46 12.35 10.67
C ASP A 112 -22.94 11.26 11.61
N LEU A 113 -21.66 10.87 11.46
CA LEU A 113 -21.06 9.78 12.23
C LEU A 113 -20.38 10.33 13.48
N GLY A 114 -20.54 9.65 14.61
CA GLY A 114 -19.75 9.93 15.80
C GLY A 114 -18.25 9.64 15.56
N ALA A 115 -17.37 10.35 16.27
CA ALA A 115 -15.91 10.32 16.07
C ALA A 115 -15.34 8.89 16.05
N THR A 116 -15.80 7.98 16.92
CA THR A 116 -15.34 6.58 16.94
C THR A 116 -15.63 5.87 15.63
N ARG A 117 -16.84 6.04 15.05
CA ARG A 117 -17.21 5.42 13.78
C ARG A 117 -16.45 6.04 12.62
N GLN A 118 -16.18 7.36 12.63
CA GLN A 118 -15.36 8.03 11.62
C GLN A 118 -13.95 7.41 11.56
N TRP A 119 -13.27 7.32 12.71
CA TRP A 119 -11.93 6.78 12.79
C TRP A 119 -11.87 5.28 12.47
N ALA A 120 -12.85 4.51 12.92
CA ALA A 120 -12.93 3.09 12.59
C ALA A 120 -13.11 2.85 11.09
N THR A 121 -13.98 3.63 10.44
CA THR A 121 -14.20 3.55 8.98
C THR A 121 -12.95 3.98 8.22
N ALA A 122 -12.32 5.09 8.61
CA ALA A 122 -11.09 5.55 7.99
C ALA A 122 -9.96 4.51 8.11
N ALA A 123 -9.78 3.93 9.30
CA ALA A 123 -8.79 2.87 9.52
C ALA A 123 -9.09 1.63 8.65
N LEU A 124 -10.36 1.22 8.53
CA LEU A 124 -10.75 0.11 7.69
C LEU A 124 -10.46 0.37 6.21
N ILE A 125 -10.72 1.58 5.70
CA ILE A 125 -10.39 2.00 4.33
C ILE A 125 -8.87 1.88 4.10
N VAL A 126 -8.05 2.36 5.03
CA VAL A 126 -6.58 2.26 4.93
C VAL A 126 -6.13 0.80 4.91
N VAL A 127 -6.63 -0.04 5.82
CA VAL A 127 -6.32 -1.48 5.86
C VAL A 127 -6.75 -2.16 4.55
N TRP A 128 -7.89 -1.75 3.99
CA TRP A 128 -8.40 -2.31 2.73
C TRP A 128 -7.44 -2.01 1.56
N VAL A 129 -7.03 -0.74 1.40
CA VAL A 129 -6.06 -0.35 0.36
C VAL A 129 -4.73 -1.09 0.53
N MET A 130 -4.22 -1.18 1.77
CA MET A 130 -3.01 -1.97 2.06
C MET A 130 -3.12 -3.41 1.61
N ASN A 131 -4.22 -4.07 1.98
CA ASN A 131 -4.39 -5.48 1.71
C ASN A 131 -4.49 -5.78 0.21
N MET A 132 -5.11 -4.88 -0.58
CA MET A 132 -5.09 -4.98 -2.05
C MET A 132 -3.65 -4.96 -2.60
N GLY A 133 -2.79 -4.07 -2.09
CA GLY A 133 -1.37 -4.04 -2.45
C GLY A 133 -0.65 -5.35 -2.11
N LEU A 134 -0.91 -5.91 -0.92
CA LEU A 134 -0.32 -7.16 -0.48
C LEU A 134 -0.78 -8.38 -1.31
N LEU A 135 -2.05 -8.39 -1.74
CA LEU A 135 -2.57 -9.39 -2.68
C LEU A 135 -1.87 -9.30 -4.03
N MET A 136 -1.67 -8.09 -4.55
CA MET A 136 -0.93 -7.84 -5.79
C MET A 136 0.56 -8.21 -5.67
N GLU A 137 1.14 -8.23 -4.47
CA GLU A 137 2.48 -8.77 -4.18
C GLU A 137 2.51 -10.31 -4.10
N GLY A 138 1.36 -10.97 -4.17
CA GLY A 138 1.25 -12.44 -4.05
C GLY A 138 1.61 -12.97 -2.67
N ARG A 139 1.42 -12.18 -1.61
CA ARG A 139 1.73 -12.62 -0.25
C ARG A 139 0.69 -13.59 0.28
N ARG A 140 1.11 -14.80 0.65
CA ARG A 140 0.22 -15.87 1.13
C ARG A 140 -0.64 -15.49 2.33
N TRP A 141 -0.12 -14.68 3.25
CA TRP A 141 -0.87 -14.25 4.42
C TRP A 141 -1.91 -13.15 4.12
N ALA A 142 -1.83 -12.49 2.92
CA ALA A 142 -2.77 -11.46 2.52
C ALA A 142 -4.21 -12.00 2.41
N ALA A 143 -4.39 -13.26 2.03
CA ALA A 143 -5.70 -13.90 2.02
C ALA A 143 -6.32 -13.98 3.43
N GLY A 144 -5.53 -14.32 4.45
CA GLY A 144 -5.98 -14.31 5.84
C GLY A 144 -6.32 -12.91 6.35
N ALA A 145 -5.50 -11.91 5.99
CA ALA A 145 -5.77 -10.51 6.31
C ALA A 145 -7.05 -10.02 5.64
N GLU A 146 -7.35 -10.51 4.44
CA GLU A 146 -8.60 -10.19 3.73
C GLU A 146 -9.84 -10.71 4.46
N VAL A 147 -9.79 -11.93 4.98
CA VAL A 147 -10.89 -12.48 5.79
C VAL A 147 -11.11 -11.63 7.05
N LEU A 148 -10.03 -11.22 7.72
CA LEU A 148 -10.12 -10.35 8.90
C LEU A 148 -10.70 -8.98 8.55
N ARG A 149 -10.32 -8.40 7.41
CA ARG A 149 -10.88 -7.15 6.90
C ARG A 149 -12.38 -7.28 6.62
N MET A 150 -12.80 -8.38 5.97
CA MET A 150 -14.23 -8.64 5.71
C MET A 150 -15.03 -8.72 7.01
N ALA A 151 -14.50 -9.39 8.03
CA ALA A 151 -15.11 -9.46 9.34
C ALA A 151 -15.26 -8.06 9.97
N GLY A 152 -14.21 -7.22 9.86
CA GLY A 152 -14.25 -5.83 10.32
C GLY A 152 -15.30 -4.99 9.59
N LEU A 153 -15.42 -5.12 8.26
CA LEU A 153 -16.44 -4.44 7.48
C LEU A 153 -17.85 -4.90 7.88
N SER A 154 -18.04 -6.21 8.06
CA SER A 154 -19.31 -6.79 8.49
C SER A 154 -19.72 -6.27 9.87
N MET A 155 -18.77 -6.20 10.78
CA MET A 155 -18.98 -5.64 12.11
C MET A 155 -19.36 -4.15 12.06
N LEU A 156 -18.63 -3.36 11.24
CA LEU A 156 -18.92 -1.95 11.08
C LEU A 156 -20.33 -1.71 10.50
N LEU A 157 -20.73 -2.46 9.47
CA LEU A 157 -22.05 -2.38 8.87
C LEU A 157 -23.15 -2.77 9.85
N TRP A 158 -22.91 -3.80 10.67
CA TRP A 158 -23.85 -4.23 11.70
C TRP A 158 -24.13 -3.12 12.73
N PHE A 159 -23.07 -2.47 13.22
CA PHE A 159 -23.19 -1.36 14.16
C PHE A 159 -23.68 -0.04 13.53
N SER A 160 -23.80 0.00 12.19
CA SER A 160 -24.29 1.16 11.44
C SER A 160 -25.70 0.94 10.86
N SER A 161 -26.47 0.03 11.46
CA SER A 161 -27.83 -0.35 11.02
C SER A 161 -28.84 0.80 10.94
N ASP A 162 -28.51 1.96 11.52
CA ASP A 162 -29.32 3.19 11.41
C ASP A 162 -29.40 3.75 9.98
N LEU A 163 -28.50 3.28 9.07
CA LEU A 163 -28.40 3.75 7.69
C LEU A 163 -29.27 2.96 6.70
N LEU A 164 -29.58 1.71 7.03
CA LEU A 164 -30.38 0.79 6.21
C LEU A 164 -31.32 0.02 7.15
N SER A 165 -32.48 -0.43 6.65
CA SER A 165 -33.30 -1.36 7.43
C SER A 165 -32.46 -2.61 7.79
N GLY A 166 -32.61 -3.15 8.99
CA GLY A 166 -31.81 -4.29 9.46
C GLY A 166 -31.77 -5.46 8.48
N VAL A 167 -32.87 -5.73 7.77
CA VAL A 167 -32.93 -6.77 6.74
C VAL A 167 -32.05 -6.40 5.52
N ALA A 168 -32.11 -5.15 5.04
CA ALA A 168 -31.28 -4.70 3.91
C ALA A 168 -29.79 -4.76 4.27
N THR A 169 -29.41 -4.36 5.47
CA THR A 169 -28.03 -4.46 5.98
C THR A 169 -27.57 -5.92 5.99
N LEU A 170 -28.38 -6.85 6.48
CA LEU A 170 -28.07 -8.28 6.48
C LEU A 170 -27.88 -8.82 5.06
N VAL A 171 -28.80 -8.53 4.15
CA VAL A 171 -28.73 -9.04 2.78
C VAL A 171 -27.48 -8.51 2.07
N VAL A 172 -27.24 -7.20 2.12
CA VAL A 172 -26.07 -6.59 1.47
C VAL A 172 -24.77 -7.16 2.05
N ASN A 173 -24.65 -7.18 3.38
CA ASN A 173 -23.44 -7.67 4.05
C ASN A 173 -23.17 -9.14 3.73
N THR A 174 -24.19 -9.99 3.82
CA THR A 174 -24.05 -11.43 3.53
C THR A 174 -23.68 -11.66 2.06
N SER A 175 -24.34 -10.96 1.13
CA SER A 175 -24.07 -11.10 -0.30
C SER A 175 -22.64 -10.65 -0.66
N VAL A 176 -22.21 -9.49 -0.19
CA VAL A 176 -20.84 -8.98 -0.43
C VAL A 176 -19.81 -9.93 0.17
N THR A 177 -20.03 -10.42 1.39
CA THR A 177 -19.10 -11.34 2.05
C THR A 177 -19.01 -12.68 1.32
N LEU A 178 -20.12 -13.28 0.93
CA LEU A 178 -20.13 -14.55 0.20
C LEU A 178 -19.46 -14.43 -1.17
N VAL A 179 -19.79 -13.42 -1.96
CA VAL A 179 -19.16 -13.18 -3.26
C VAL A 179 -17.65 -12.97 -3.10
N SER A 180 -17.27 -12.15 -2.13
CA SER A 180 -15.85 -11.90 -1.85
C SER A 180 -15.12 -13.18 -1.42
N MET A 181 -15.71 -14.02 -0.57
CA MET A 181 -15.12 -15.30 -0.15
C MET A 181 -14.93 -16.28 -1.32
N VAL A 182 -15.93 -16.42 -2.20
CA VAL A 182 -15.82 -17.29 -3.38
C VAL A 182 -14.72 -16.83 -4.31
N LEU A 183 -14.64 -15.52 -4.58
CA LEU A 183 -13.61 -14.95 -5.44
C LEU A 183 -12.21 -15.04 -4.81
N LEU A 184 -12.09 -14.80 -3.51
CA LEU A 184 -10.84 -14.95 -2.77
C LEU A 184 -10.36 -16.41 -2.80
N TRP A 185 -11.25 -17.36 -2.60
CA TRP A 185 -10.94 -18.78 -2.70
C TRP A 185 -10.38 -19.17 -4.08
N ASN A 186 -11.01 -18.66 -5.15
CA ASN A 186 -10.52 -18.87 -6.51
C ASN A 186 -9.15 -18.21 -6.74
N ALA A 187 -8.95 -17.01 -6.22
CA ALA A 187 -7.68 -16.29 -6.30
C ALA A 187 -6.56 -17.02 -5.53
N ASP A 188 -6.83 -17.49 -4.33
CA ASP A 188 -5.88 -18.24 -3.51
C ASP A 188 -5.47 -19.58 -4.16
N ARG A 189 -6.44 -20.32 -4.70
CA ARG A 189 -6.16 -21.52 -5.50
C ARG A 189 -5.28 -21.24 -6.72
N ALA A 190 -5.56 -20.15 -7.43
CA ALA A 190 -4.78 -19.74 -8.58
C ALA A 190 -3.34 -19.36 -8.19
N MET A 191 -3.14 -18.71 -7.04
CA MET A 191 -1.81 -18.41 -6.49
C MET A 191 -1.06 -19.70 -6.10
N ALA A 192 -1.75 -20.66 -5.50
CA ALA A 192 -1.15 -21.92 -5.09
C ALA A 192 -0.70 -22.79 -6.27
N SER A 193 -1.40 -22.72 -7.41
CA SER A 193 -1.10 -23.48 -8.62
C SER A 193 -0.06 -22.83 -9.53
N THR A 194 0.24 -21.55 -9.34
CA THR A 194 1.21 -20.81 -10.16
C THR A 194 2.58 -20.81 -9.46
N PRO A 195 3.64 -21.41 -10.05
CA PRO A 195 4.98 -21.32 -9.49
C PRO A 195 5.37 -19.83 -9.49
N MET A 196 5.51 -19.25 -8.31
CA MET A 196 6.00 -17.89 -8.14
C MET A 196 7.47 -17.83 -8.54
N ASN A 197 7.70 -17.51 -9.80
CA ASN A 197 9.04 -17.20 -10.28
C ASN A 197 9.40 -15.81 -9.75
N SER A 198 9.93 -15.80 -8.52
CA SER A 198 10.46 -14.59 -7.87
C SER A 198 11.76 -14.18 -8.57
N THR A 199 11.65 -13.64 -9.77
CA THR A 199 12.76 -12.89 -10.39
C THR A 199 12.90 -11.51 -9.73
N VAL A 200 12.83 -11.47 -8.41
CA VAL A 200 13.40 -10.38 -7.64
C VAL A 200 14.86 -10.74 -7.42
N THR A 201 15.69 -10.48 -8.42
CA THR A 201 17.13 -10.43 -8.18
C THR A 201 17.31 -9.26 -7.21
N ARG A 202 17.50 -9.58 -5.92
CA ARG A 202 18.10 -8.62 -4.96
C ARG A 202 19.43 -8.22 -5.59
N ALA A 203 19.52 -6.96 -5.96
CA ALA A 203 20.82 -6.33 -6.10
C ALA A 203 21.33 -6.16 -4.66
N ASP A 204 22.32 -6.97 -4.31
CA ASP A 204 23.13 -6.83 -3.11
C ASP A 204 23.93 -5.52 -3.14
#